data_9280c6b19adc444dd1910b51da698696
#
_entry.id   9280c6b19adc444dd1910b51da698696
#
_cell.length_a   1.000
_cell.length_b   1.000
_cell.length_c   1.000
_cell.angle_alpha   90.00
_cell.angle_beta   90.00
_cell.angle_gamma   90.00
#
_symmetry.space_group_name_H-M   'P 1'
#
loop_
_entity.id
_entity.type
_entity.pdbx_description
1 polymer ?
#
loop_
_entity_poly.entity_id
_entity_poly.type
_entity_poly.pdbx_seq_one_letter_code
_entity_poly.pdbx_strand_id
1 'polypeptide(L)'
;MKPTLYTATGECVTPGRELGKGGEGAVYDINEFVDSVAKIYHTPPPALKQDKLAFMAATADAQLLNYVAWPQATLHGGRGGKVIGFMMPKVSGKEPIHMIYSPAHRRQRYPHCAWDFLLYVARNIASSFATVHEHGHVVGDVNQNSFMVGRDSKVVLIDSDSFQINANGTLHLCEVGVSHFTPPELQTLSSFVGFERTENHDNFGLALLIFHVLFGGRHPYSGVPLISDAGNALETDITHFRYAYASDNQRRGLKPPPRSIPLSMLPSDVEAMFQQAFTESGVATGRPTAKAWVAALDSLRQQLKKCPVSAMHVYPAHLTDCPWCTLDNQGVIYFIDLGEEVITTGGDFVLAKQDQPLTVSHMQ
;
A
#
# COMPACT_ATOMS: atom_id res chain seq x y z
N MET A 1 -22.33 -30.42 4.27
CA MET A 1 -20.93 -30.65 3.87
C MET A 1 -20.56 -29.61 2.84
N LYS A 2 -19.38 -28.98 2.97
CA LYS A 2 -18.87 -28.13 1.88
C LYS A 2 -18.48 -29.05 0.71
N PRO A 3 -18.69 -28.60 -0.55
CA PRO A 3 -18.34 -29.42 -1.71
C PRO A 3 -16.84 -29.68 -1.75
N THR A 4 -16.45 -30.87 -2.11
CA THR A 4 -15.07 -31.20 -2.46
C THR A 4 -14.71 -30.54 -3.78
N LEU A 5 -13.57 -29.84 -3.85
CA LEU A 5 -13.03 -29.22 -5.03
C LEU A 5 -11.85 -30.02 -5.58
N TYR A 6 -11.47 -29.73 -6.80
CA TYR A 6 -10.34 -30.39 -7.46
C TYR A 6 -9.43 -29.35 -8.13
N THR A 7 -8.12 -29.56 -8.03
CA THR A 7 -7.16 -28.81 -8.86
C THR A 7 -7.27 -29.25 -10.33
N ALA A 8 -6.62 -28.52 -11.24
CA ALA A 8 -6.52 -28.93 -12.66
C ALA A 8 -5.82 -30.29 -12.83
N THR A 9 -4.91 -30.66 -11.90
CA THR A 9 -4.22 -31.95 -11.85
C THR A 9 -5.05 -33.08 -11.23
N GLY A 10 -6.24 -32.75 -10.70
CA GLY A 10 -7.17 -33.70 -10.11
C GLY A 10 -6.94 -33.98 -8.61
N GLU A 11 -6.09 -33.20 -7.93
CA GLU A 11 -5.92 -33.25 -6.50
C GLU A 11 -7.19 -32.77 -5.78
N CYS A 12 -7.55 -33.44 -4.69
CA CYS A 12 -8.72 -33.12 -3.90
C CYS A 12 -8.42 -31.93 -2.96
N VAL A 13 -9.31 -30.97 -2.90
CA VAL A 13 -9.20 -29.78 -2.05
C VAL A 13 -10.50 -29.62 -1.26
N THR A 14 -10.41 -29.64 0.07
CA THR A 14 -11.55 -29.50 0.97
C THR A 14 -11.50 -28.12 1.66
N PRO A 15 -12.44 -27.19 1.30
CA PRO A 15 -12.53 -25.91 1.97
C PRO A 15 -12.83 -26.06 3.46
N GLY A 16 -11.97 -25.48 4.29
CA GLY A 16 -12.11 -25.45 5.75
C GLY A 16 -12.93 -24.26 6.25
N ARG A 17 -12.40 -23.53 7.24
CA ARG A 17 -13.02 -22.34 7.83
C ARG A 17 -12.98 -21.18 6.82
N GLU A 18 -14.07 -20.42 6.77
CA GLU A 18 -14.10 -19.14 6.05
C GLU A 18 -13.22 -18.11 6.79
N LEU A 19 -12.30 -17.50 6.06
CA LEU A 19 -11.37 -16.50 6.57
C LEU A 19 -11.83 -15.07 6.25
N GLY A 20 -12.55 -14.90 5.15
CA GLY A 20 -13.07 -13.60 4.71
C GLY A 20 -14.01 -13.76 3.52
N LYS A 21 -14.85 -12.74 3.31
CA LYS A 21 -15.81 -12.68 2.24
C LYS A 21 -15.80 -11.31 1.59
N GLY A 22 -15.71 -11.27 0.28
CA GLY A 22 -15.79 -10.07 -0.55
C GLY A 22 -16.95 -10.10 -1.55
N GLY A 23 -17.02 -9.09 -2.40
CA GLY A 23 -18.08 -8.96 -3.41
C GLY A 23 -18.08 -10.09 -4.45
N GLU A 24 -16.93 -10.57 -4.88
CA GLU A 24 -16.80 -11.60 -5.92
C GLU A 24 -16.77 -13.03 -5.38
N GLY A 25 -16.33 -13.24 -4.12
CA GLY A 25 -16.13 -14.56 -3.57
C GLY A 25 -15.72 -14.55 -2.10
N ALA A 26 -15.42 -15.72 -1.57
CA ALA A 26 -14.95 -15.90 -0.20
C ALA A 26 -13.65 -16.71 -0.16
N VAL A 27 -12.85 -16.47 0.86
CA VAL A 27 -11.55 -17.13 1.08
C VAL A 27 -11.69 -18.12 2.22
N TYR A 28 -11.18 -19.33 2.01
CA TYR A 28 -11.28 -20.46 2.95
C TYR A 28 -9.91 -21.05 3.24
N ASP A 29 -9.69 -21.50 4.47
CA ASP A 29 -8.63 -22.46 4.77
C ASP A 29 -8.78 -23.71 3.90
N ILE A 30 -7.67 -24.41 3.66
CA ILE A 30 -7.64 -25.71 2.98
C ILE A 30 -7.14 -26.74 3.97
N ASN A 31 -7.87 -27.83 4.13
CA ASN A 31 -7.53 -28.84 5.13
C ASN A 31 -6.23 -29.60 4.79
N GLU A 32 -6.00 -29.82 3.50
CA GLU A 32 -4.85 -30.59 2.98
C GLU A 32 -3.58 -29.71 2.83
N PHE A 33 -3.73 -28.36 2.75
CA PHE A 33 -2.64 -27.42 2.44
C PHE A 33 -2.65 -26.24 3.43
N VAL A 34 -1.99 -26.39 4.57
CA VAL A 34 -2.02 -25.42 5.68
C VAL A 34 -1.46 -24.03 5.34
N ASP A 35 -0.54 -23.96 4.38
CA ASP A 35 0.11 -22.72 3.93
C ASP A 35 -0.59 -22.09 2.70
N SER A 36 -1.73 -22.65 2.28
CA SER A 36 -2.53 -22.17 1.16
C SER A 36 -3.97 -21.91 1.58
N VAL A 37 -4.64 -21.08 0.82
CA VAL A 37 -6.08 -20.77 0.96
C VAL A 37 -6.76 -20.88 -0.39
N ALA A 38 -8.09 -21.13 -0.36
CA ALA A 38 -8.95 -21.19 -1.54
C ALA A 38 -9.79 -19.91 -1.61
N LYS A 39 -9.66 -19.11 -2.68
CA LYS A 39 -10.65 -18.08 -3.06
C LYS A 39 -11.68 -18.76 -3.96
N ILE A 40 -12.92 -18.81 -3.52
CA ILE A 40 -14.04 -19.41 -4.24
C ILE A 40 -15.02 -18.30 -4.63
N TYR A 41 -15.31 -18.17 -5.93
CA TYR A 41 -16.23 -17.16 -6.43
C TYR A 41 -17.68 -17.51 -6.08
N HIS A 42 -18.51 -16.49 -5.83
CA HIS A 42 -19.96 -16.68 -5.59
C HIS A 42 -20.66 -17.26 -6.81
N THR A 43 -20.21 -16.88 -8.00
CA THR A 43 -20.62 -17.46 -9.29
C THR A 43 -19.38 -17.80 -10.11
N PRO A 44 -19.38 -18.89 -10.87
CA PRO A 44 -18.24 -19.23 -11.73
C PRO A 44 -17.87 -18.05 -12.63
N PRO A 45 -16.58 -17.66 -12.70
CA PRO A 45 -16.17 -16.52 -13.49
C PRO A 45 -16.35 -16.78 -15.00
N PRO A 46 -16.47 -15.73 -15.83
CA PRO A 46 -16.51 -15.86 -17.29
C PRO A 46 -15.30 -16.61 -17.85
N ALA A 47 -15.41 -17.20 -19.02
CA ALA A 47 -14.34 -18.00 -19.65
C ALA A 47 -13.01 -17.23 -19.71
N LEU A 48 -13.04 -15.96 -20.10
CA LEU A 48 -11.85 -15.10 -20.17
C LEU A 48 -11.14 -14.97 -18.80
N LYS A 49 -11.88 -14.88 -17.70
CA LYS A 49 -11.28 -14.85 -16.34
C LYS A 49 -10.78 -16.23 -15.92
N GLN A 50 -11.42 -17.33 -16.39
CA GLN A 50 -10.92 -18.69 -16.17
C GLN A 50 -9.58 -18.90 -16.86
N ASP A 51 -9.43 -18.45 -18.11
CA ASP A 51 -8.18 -18.53 -18.89
C ASP A 51 -7.08 -17.70 -18.23
N LYS A 52 -7.39 -16.48 -17.76
CA LYS A 52 -6.48 -15.65 -16.97
C LYS A 52 -5.96 -16.40 -15.75
N LEU A 53 -6.85 -16.99 -14.94
CA LEU A 53 -6.47 -17.72 -13.72
C LEU A 53 -5.63 -18.96 -14.01
N ALA A 54 -5.95 -19.67 -15.09
CA ALA A 54 -5.17 -20.83 -15.54
C ALA A 54 -3.75 -20.42 -15.98
N PHE A 55 -3.62 -19.32 -16.73
CA PHE A 55 -2.32 -18.75 -17.08
C PHE A 55 -1.53 -18.33 -15.84
N MET A 56 -2.15 -17.57 -14.92
CA MET A 56 -1.50 -17.13 -13.68
C MET A 56 -0.99 -18.32 -12.86
N ALA A 57 -1.81 -19.38 -12.72
CA ALA A 57 -1.40 -20.58 -11.99
C ALA A 57 -0.24 -21.33 -12.68
N ALA A 58 -0.22 -21.36 -14.00
CA ALA A 58 0.85 -22.02 -14.76
C ALA A 58 2.17 -21.25 -14.76
N THR A 59 2.14 -19.94 -14.52
CA THR A 59 3.32 -19.05 -14.53
C THR A 59 3.75 -18.60 -13.12
N ALA A 60 3.15 -19.17 -12.08
CA ALA A 60 3.56 -18.92 -10.71
C ALA A 60 5.01 -19.32 -10.47
N ASP A 61 5.82 -18.40 -9.96
CA ASP A 61 7.20 -18.65 -9.58
C ASP A 61 7.53 -18.12 -8.17
N ALA A 62 8.71 -18.46 -7.68
CA ALA A 62 9.12 -18.07 -6.33
C ALA A 62 9.23 -16.56 -6.15
N GLN A 63 9.54 -15.79 -7.19
CA GLN A 63 9.67 -14.35 -7.13
C GLN A 63 8.30 -13.69 -6.95
N LEU A 64 7.31 -14.06 -7.76
CA LEU A 64 5.91 -13.62 -7.61
C LEU A 64 5.33 -14.01 -6.26
N LEU A 65 5.50 -15.28 -5.87
CA LEU A 65 4.95 -15.82 -4.60
C LEU A 65 5.56 -15.17 -3.35
N ASN A 66 6.76 -14.58 -3.44
CA ASN A 66 7.37 -13.86 -2.33
C ASN A 66 6.69 -12.51 -2.03
N TYR A 67 6.08 -11.88 -3.04
CA TYR A 67 5.47 -10.55 -2.92
C TYR A 67 3.97 -10.52 -3.13
N VAL A 68 3.39 -11.56 -3.72
CA VAL A 68 1.99 -11.55 -4.16
C VAL A 68 1.30 -12.84 -3.73
N ALA A 69 0.09 -12.75 -3.23
CA ALA A 69 -0.83 -13.90 -3.07
C ALA A 69 -1.31 -14.33 -4.47
N TRP A 70 -0.37 -14.89 -5.24
CA TRP A 70 -0.55 -15.27 -6.64
C TRP A 70 -1.26 -16.62 -6.76
N PRO A 71 -2.16 -16.82 -7.74
CA PRO A 71 -2.77 -18.11 -8.02
C PRO A 71 -1.72 -19.20 -8.25
N GLN A 72 -1.82 -20.31 -7.52
CA GLN A 72 -0.93 -21.47 -7.62
C GLN A 72 -1.60 -22.65 -8.34
N ALA A 73 -2.92 -22.74 -8.23
CA ALA A 73 -3.73 -23.74 -8.94
C ALA A 73 -5.15 -23.24 -9.11
N THR A 74 -5.79 -23.57 -10.22
CA THR A 74 -7.23 -23.36 -10.40
C THR A 74 -8.02 -24.43 -9.64
N LEU A 75 -9.22 -24.04 -9.14
CA LEU A 75 -10.14 -24.92 -8.44
C LEU A 75 -11.42 -25.14 -9.23
N HIS A 76 -11.86 -26.38 -9.27
CA HIS A 76 -12.98 -26.87 -10.07
C HIS A 76 -14.02 -27.56 -9.18
N GLY A 77 -15.31 -27.38 -9.46
CA GLY A 77 -16.42 -28.03 -8.74
C GLY A 77 -16.55 -29.54 -8.99
N GLY A 78 -15.77 -30.09 -9.92
CA GLY A 78 -15.66 -31.49 -10.28
C GLY A 78 -14.46 -31.69 -11.20
N ARG A 79 -13.99 -32.94 -11.35
CA ARG A 79 -12.87 -33.24 -12.25
C ARG A 79 -13.20 -32.83 -13.69
N GLY A 80 -12.36 -31.94 -14.27
CA GLY A 80 -12.59 -31.41 -15.60
C GLY A 80 -13.75 -30.39 -15.71
N GLY A 81 -14.31 -29.96 -14.59
CA GLY A 81 -15.36 -28.95 -14.53
C GLY A 81 -14.85 -27.53 -14.78
N LYS A 82 -15.77 -26.55 -14.77
CA LYS A 82 -15.42 -25.12 -14.88
C LYS A 82 -14.60 -24.68 -13.67
N VAL A 83 -13.72 -23.71 -13.87
CA VAL A 83 -13.03 -23.00 -12.78
C VAL A 83 -14.05 -22.25 -11.95
N ILE A 84 -14.04 -22.47 -10.63
CA ILE A 84 -14.91 -21.79 -9.68
C ILE A 84 -14.09 -21.01 -8.62
N GLY A 85 -12.76 -21.12 -8.67
CA GLY A 85 -11.86 -20.48 -7.74
C GLY A 85 -10.41 -20.81 -8.03
N PHE A 86 -9.55 -20.46 -7.10
CA PHE A 86 -8.13 -20.76 -7.17
C PHE A 86 -7.50 -20.90 -5.79
N MET A 87 -6.35 -21.57 -5.73
CA MET A 87 -5.48 -21.63 -4.56
C MET A 87 -4.43 -20.54 -4.62
N MET A 88 -4.10 -19.96 -3.48
CA MET A 88 -3.03 -18.97 -3.34
C MET A 88 -2.34 -19.10 -1.98
N PRO A 89 -1.13 -18.53 -1.77
CA PRO A 89 -0.47 -18.53 -0.48
C PRO A 89 -1.34 -17.91 0.61
N LYS A 90 -1.32 -18.52 1.79
CA LYS A 90 -1.99 -17.99 2.97
C LYS A 90 -1.21 -16.81 3.53
N VAL A 91 -1.85 -15.66 3.59
CA VAL A 91 -1.29 -14.46 4.22
C VAL A 91 -1.72 -14.45 5.68
N SER A 92 -0.77 -14.70 6.60
CA SER A 92 -1.02 -14.74 8.04
C SER A 92 -0.02 -13.85 8.80
N GLY A 93 -0.41 -13.37 9.98
CA GLY A 93 0.44 -12.53 10.83
C GLY A 93 0.79 -11.16 10.24
N LYS A 94 -0.02 -10.67 9.29
CA LYS A 94 0.14 -9.39 8.65
C LYS A 94 -1.08 -8.51 8.88
N GLU A 95 -0.87 -7.19 8.90
CA GLU A 95 -1.92 -6.19 9.06
C GLU A 95 -2.09 -5.40 7.74
N PRO A 96 -3.29 -4.89 7.45
CA PRO A 96 -3.48 -3.97 6.32
C PRO A 96 -2.58 -2.74 6.43
N ILE A 97 -2.06 -2.24 5.31
CA ILE A 97 -1.07 -1.17 5.29
C ILE A 97 -1.54 0.11 5.99
N HIS A 98 -2.84 0.39 6.01
CA HIS A 98 -3.38 1.57 6.70
C HIS A 98 -3.16 1.52 8.22
N MET A 99 -3.01 0.33 8.81
CA MET A 99 -2.63 0.17 10.22
C MET A 99 -1.17 0.56 10.47
N ILE A 100 -0.34 0.54 9.43
CA ILE A 100 1.08 0.88 9.50
C ILE A 100 1.31 2.38 9.33
N TYR A 101 0.73 2.99 8.28
CA TYR A 101 0.97 4.40 8.01
C TYR A 101 0.18 5.33 8.93
N SER A 102 -0.94 4.89 9.53
CA SER A 102 -1.65 5.66 10.53
C SER A 102 -0.86 5.72 11.84
N PRO A 103 -0.40 6.90 12.31
CA PRO A 103 0.39 7.00 13.53
C PRO A 103 -0.33 6.43 14.76
N ALA A 104 -1.63 6.65 14.87
CA ALA A 104 -2.43 6.15 16.00
C ALA A 104 -2.47 4.61 16.04
N HIS A 105 -2.81 3.97 14.90
CA HIS A 105 -2.86 2.51 14.81
C HIS A 105 -1.47 1.88 14.94
N ARG A 106 -0.44 2.48 14.31
CA ARG A 106 0.93 1.97 14.38
C ARG A 106 1.44 1.95 15.82
N ARG A 107 1.22 3.00 16.60
CA ARG A 107 1.63 3.03 18.01
C ARG A 107 1.01 1.88 18.84
N GLN A 108 -0.20 1.47 18.52
CA GLN A 108 -0.88 0.35 19.19
C GLN A 108 -0.38 -1.02 18.73
N ARG A 109 -0.19 -1.20 17.42
CA ARG A 109 0.10 -2.50 16.81
C ARG A 109 1.60 -2.76 16.60
N TYR A 110 2.38 -1.68 16.39
CA TYR A 110 3.80 -1.69 16.06
C TYR A 110 4.58 -0.67 16.90
N PRO A 111 4.46 -0.67 18.25
CA PRO A 111 5.02 0.37 19.12
C PRO A 111 6.54 0.50 19.05
N HIS A 112 7.25 -0.58 18.63
CA HIS A 112 8.70 -0.60 18.49
C HIS A 112 9.20 -0.23 17.08
N CYS A 113 8.30 0.15 16.16
CA CYS A 113 8.64 0.44 14.78
C CYS A 113 8.85 1.94 14.60
N ALA A 114 10.11 2.33 14.39
CA ALA A 114 10.53 3.70 14.08
C ALA A 114 10.39 4.00 12.56
N TRP A 115 10.89 5.15 12.13
CA TRP A 115 10.75 5.58 10.74
C TRP A 115 11.54 4.72 9.74
N ASP A 116 12.64 4.12 10.16
CA ASP A 116 13.39 3.15 9.35
C ASP A 116 12.56 1.92 8.97
N PHE A 117 11.70 1.43 9.88
CA PHE A 117 10.74 0.39 9.56
C PHE A 117 9.79 0.81 8.43
N LEU A 118 9.31 2.07 8.44
CA LEU A 118 8.45 2.59 7.39
C LEU A 118 9.17 2.68 6.04
N LEU A 119 10.45 3.01 6.03
CA LEU A 119 11.28 2.97 4.82
C LEU A 119 11.44 1.55 4.28
N TYR A 120 11.60 0.53 5.14
CA TYR A 120 11.61 -0.86 4.71
C TYR A 120 10.26 -1.26 4.09
N VAL A 121 9.15 -0.86 4.71
CA VAL A 121 7.80 -1.12 4.17
C VAL A 121 7.65 -0.47 2.80
N ALA A 122 7.96 0.81 2.67
CA ALA A 122 7.90 1.54 1.40
C ALA A 122 8.77 0.89 0.30
N ARG A 123 9.99 0.49 0.65
CA ARG A 123 10.91 -0.23 -0.24
C ARG A 123 10.33 -1.57 -0.69
N ASN A 124 9.71 -2.32 0.22
CA ASN A 124 9.11 -3.63 -0.09
C ASN A 124 7.83 -3.50 -0.92
N ILE A 125 7.05 -2.43 -0.75
CA ILE A 125 5.96 -2.08 -1.67
C ILE A 125 6.53 -1.86 -3.07
N ALA A 126 7.57 -1.04 -3.22
CA ALA A 126 8.20 -0.80 -4.52
C ALA A 126 8.73 -2.11 -5.14
N SER A 127 9.30 -3.01 -4.34
CA SER A 127 9.77 -4.32 -4.83
C SER A 127 8.64 -5.21 -5.33
N SER A 128 7.46 -5.17 -4.69
CA SER A 128 6.31 -5.95 -5.16
C SER A 128 5.82 -5.46 -6.53
N PHE A 129 5.76 -4.14 -6.75
CA PHE A 129 5.46 -3.59 -8.07
C PHE A 129 6.54 -3.93 -9.11
N ALA A 130 7.81 -3.78 -8.74
CA ALA A 130 8.91 -4.13 -9.65
C ALA A 130 8.82 -5.59 -10.12
N THR A 131 8.49 -6.51 -9.20
CA THR A 131 8.28 -7.92 -9.54
C THR A 131 7.13 -8.12 -10.50
N VAL A 132 5.96 -7.49 -10.27
CA VAL A 132 4.79 -7.61 -11.16
C VAL A 132 5.11 -7.05 -12.55
N HIS A 133 5.75 -5.88 -12.63
CA HIS A 133 6.15 -5.24 -13.89
C HIS A 133 7.20 -6.05 -14.65
N GLU A 134 8.19 -6.65 -13.97
CA GLU A 134 9.19 -7.52 -14.58
C GLU A 134 8.58 -8.77 -15.26
N HIS A 135 7.43 -9.22 -14.78
CA HIS A 135 6.66 -10.30 -15.41
C HIS A 135 5.72 -9.80 -16.53
N GLY A 136 5.79 -8.50 -16.89
CA GLY A 136 4.97 -7.91 -17.95
C GLY A 136 3.51 -7.70 -17.57
N HIS A 137 3.22 -7.61 -16.29
CA HIS A 137 1.88 -7.42 -15.75
C HIS A 137 1.73 -6.03 -15.10
N VAL A 138 0.49 -5.61 -14.84
CA VAL A 138 0.15 -4.33 -14.19
C VAL A 138 -0.81 -4.61 -13.04
N VAL A 139 -0.57 -4.01 -11.87
CA VAL A 139 -1.46 -4.17 -10.70
C VAL A 139 -2.84 -3.60 -11.01
N GLY A 140 -2.91 -2.39 -11.56
CA GLY A 140 -4.11 -1.72 -12.03
C GLY A 140 -5.00 -1.19 -10.91
N ASP A 141 -5.54 -2.04 -10.04
CA ASP A 141 -6.32 -1.63 -8.88
C ASP A 141 -5.44 -1.39 -7.65
N VAL A 142 -4.62 -0.35 -7.72
CA VAL A 142 -3.80 0.05 -6.58
C VAL A 142 -4.68 0.68 -5.52
N ASN A 143 -4.68 0.10 -4.32
CA ASN A 143 -5.40 0.68 -3.18
C ASN A 143 -4.85 0.14 -1.85
N GLN A 144 -5.17 0.82 -0.76
CA GLN A 144 -4.66 0.49 0.58
C GLN A 144 -5.11 -0.88 1.12
N ASN A 145 -6.18 -1.47 0.60
CA ASN A 145 -6.69 -2.74 1.09
C ASN A 145 -5.95 -3.94 0.47
N SER A 146 -5.23 -3.71 -0.63
CA SER A 146 -4.52 -4.76 -1.37
C SER A 146 -3.12 -5.05 -0.82
N PHE A 147 -2.67 -4.37 0.25
CA PHE A 147 -1.33 -4.51 0.81
C PHE A 147 -1.35 -4.94 2.26
N MET A 148 -0.76 -6.09 2.55
CA MET A 148 -0.64 -6.67 3.89
C MET A 148 0.82 -6.60 4.34
N VAL A 149 1.06 -6.10 5.57
CA VAL A 149 2.41 -5.82 6.10
C VAL A 149 2.68 -6.63 7.36
N GLY A 150 3.81 -7.32 7.41
CA GLY A 150 4.29 -8.05 8.58
C GLY A 150 5.11 -7.19 9.54
N ARG A 151 5.32 -7.69 10.75
CA ARG A 151 6.23 -7.06 11.74
C ARG A 151 7.69 -7.06 11.29
N ASP A 152 8.03 -7.90 10.33
CA ASP A 152 9.33 -7.97 9.65
C ASP A 152 9.43 -7.04 8.44
N SER A 153 8.50 -6.09 8.29
CA SER A 153 8.34 -5.16 7.16
C SER A 153 8.03 -5.82 5.80
N LYS A 154 7.92 -7.13 5.73
CA LYS A 154 7.55 -7.80 4.48
C LYS A 154 6.14 -7.44 4.07
N VAL A 155 5.99 -7.15 2.79
CA VAL A 155 4.73 -6.77 2.16
C VAL A 155 4.25 -7.90 1.26
N VAL A 156 2.96 -8.17 1.28
CA VAL A 156 2.30 -9.07 0.35
C VAL A 156 1.10 -8.37 -0.28
N LEU A 157 1.05 -8.36 -1.60
CA LEU A 157 -0.14 -7.95 -2.36
C LEU A 157 -1.16 -9.06 -2.35
N ILE A 158 -2.40 -8.70 -2.06
CA ILE A 158 -3.55 -9.60 -2.17
C ILE A 158 -4.44 -9.16 -3.36
N ASP A 159 -5.48 -9.93 -3.66
CA ASP A 159 -6.42 -9.68 -4.75
C ASP A 159 -5.78 -9.63 -6.16
N SER A 160 -4.74 -10.45 -6.39
CA SER A 160 -4.00 -10.51 -7.66
C SER A 160 -4.85 -10.95 -8.86
N ASP A 161 -6.00 -11.56 -8.65
CA ASP A 161 -6.96 -11.91 -9.70
C ASP A 161 -7.64 -10.70 -10.36
N SER A 162 -7.51 -9.50 -9.77
CA SER A 162 -7.90 -8.23 -10.39
C SER A 162 -6.85 -7.66 -11.33
N PHE A 163 -5.56 -8.02 -11.21
CA PHE A 163 -4.45 -7.45 -11.98
C PHE A 163 -4.68 -7.52 -13.49
N GLN A 164 -4.07 -6.59 -14.23
CA GLN A 164 -4.00 -6.69 -15.67
C GLN A 164 -2.86 -7.66 -16.05
N ILE A 165 -3.23 -8.76 -16.70
CA ILE A 165 -2.31 -9.86 -17.01
C ILE A 165 -2.09 -9.96 -18.52
N ASN A 166 -0.84 -9.95 -18.94
CA ASN A 166 -0.44 -10.29 -20.29
C ASN A 166 -0.16 -11.81 -20.36
N ALA A 167 -1.09 -12.53 -20.96
CA ALA A 167 -1.01 -13.97 -21.13
C ALA A 167 -0.56 -14.28 -22.57
N ASN A 168 0.75 -14.31 -22.81
CA ASN A 168 1.34 -14.61 -24.14
C ASN A 168 0.77 -13.74 -25.27
N GLY A 169 0.58 -12.44 -25.02
CA GLY A 169 0.02 -11.49 -25.99
C GLY A 169 -1.49 -11.31 -25.90
N THR A 170 -2.20 -12.13 -25.13
CA THR A 170 -3.59 -11.87 -24.77
C THR A 170 -3.65 -11.05 -23.49
N LEU A 171 -4.20 -9.84 -23.59
CA LEU A 171 -4.28 -8.93 -22.45
C LEU A 171 -5.62 -9.11 -21.71
N HIS A 172 -5.55 -9.50 -20.44
CA HIS A 172 -6.68 -9.54 -19.52
C HIS A 172 -6.69 -8.28 -18.68
N LEU A 173 -7.62 -7.38 -18.94
CA LEU A 173 -7.65 -6.05 -18.35
C LEU A 173 -8.00 -6.04 -16.84
N CYS A 174 -7.56 -5.00 -16.15
CA CYS A 174 -8.03 -4.63 -14.81
C CYS A 174 -9.15 -3.60 -14.95
N GLU A 175 -10.39 -3.99 -14.75
CA GLU A 175 -11.59 -3.17 -14.98
C GLU A 175 -12.12 -2.47 -13.73
N VAL A 176 -11.35 -2.52 -12.65
CA VAL A 176 -11.68 -1.92 -11.33
C VAL A 176 -10.62 -0.92 -10.90
N GLY A 177 -10.95 -0.05 -9.95
CA GLY A 177 -10.04 0.93 -9.39
C GLY A 177 -10.71 1.82 -8.35
N VAL A 178 -9.91 2.47 -7.51
CA VAL A 178 -10.35 3.38 -6.46
C VAL A 178 -9.99 4.81 -6.84
N SER A 179 -10.96 5.73 -6.82
CA SER A 179 -10.78 7.12 -7.30
C SER A 179 -9.58 7.83 -6.68
N HIS A 180 -9.39 7.71 -5.37
CA HIS A 180 -8.29 8.36 -4.66
C HIS A 180 -6.89 7.83 -5.05
N PHE A 181 -6.81 6.63 -5.63
CA PHE A 181 -5.56 6.04 -6.14
C PHE A 181 -5.46 6.11 -7.67
N THR A 182 -6.46 6.64 -8.32
CA THR A 182 -6.49 6.83 -9.78
C THR A 182 -5.67 8.06 -10.15
N PRO A 183 -4.75 7.96 -11.13
CA PRO A 183 -3.92 9.10 -11.55
C PRO A 183 -4.75 10.19 -12.24
N PRO A 184 -4.26 11.45 -12.26
CA PRO A 184 -4.99 12.62 -12.78
C PRO A 184 -5.56 12.41 -14.19
N GLU A 185 -4.79 11.82 -15.09
CA GLU A 185 -5.16 11.58 -16.48
C GLU A 185 -6.30 10.58 -16.65
N LEU A 186 -6.62 9.79 -15.62
CA LEU A 186 -7.70 8.81 -15.64
C LEU A 186 -8.92 9.21 -14.79
N GLN A 187 -8.87 10.34 -14.07
CA GLN A 187 -9.95 10.78 -13.19
C GLN A 187 -11.27 11.08 -13.93
N THR A 188 -11.19 11.42 -15.20
CA THR A 188 -12.37 11.71 -16.04
C THR A 188 -13.03 10.47 -16.64
N LEU A 189 -12.42 9.28 -16.49
CA LEU A 189 -13.01 8.04 -16.97
C LEU A 189 -14.22 7.65 -16.11
N SER A 190 -15.35 7.39 -16.75
CA SER A 190 -16.55 6.89 -16.07
C SER A 190 -16.47 5.40 -15.73
N SER A 191 -15.60 4.66 -16.40
CA SER A 191 -15.40 3.21 -16.23
C SER A 191 -14.03 2.79 -16.74
N PHE A 192 -13.48 1.74 -16.14
CA PHE A 192 -12.26 1.09 -16.61
C PHE A 192 -12.51 -0.12 -17.52
N VAL A 193 -13.77 -0.43 -17.82
CA VAL A 193 -14.13 -1.52 -18.74
C VAL A 193 -13.53 -1.25 -20.11
N GLY A 194 -12.73 -2.17 -20.60
CA GLY A 194 -12.03 -2.07 -21.91
C GLY A 194 -10.84 -1.12 -21.92
N PHE A 195 -10.43 -0.55 -20.78
CA PHE A 195 -9.30 0.38 -20.69
C PHE A 195 -8.00 -0.36 -20.31
N GLU A 196 -6.98 -0.23 -21.12
CA GLU A 196 -5.65 -0.77 -20.85
C GLU A 196 -4.87 0.13 -19.88
N ARG A 197 -4.48 -0.43 -18.73
CA ARG A 197 -3.57 0.23 -17.78
C ARG A 197 -2.13 0.08 -18.23
N THR A 198 -1.28 0.98 -17.79
CA THR A 198 0.17 0.94 -18.02
C THR A 198 0.92 0.94 -16.69
N GLU A 199 2.20 0.56 -16.71
CA GLU A 199 3.08 0.69 -15.54
C GLU A 199 3.14 2.14 -15.04
N ASN A 200 3.00 3.14 -15.93
CA ASN A 200 3.00 4.55 -15.52
C ASN A 200 1.78 4.91 -14.68
N HIS A 201 0.63 4.27 -14.90
CA HIS A 201 -0.55 4.42 -14.04
C HIS A 201 -0.32 3.78 -12.68
N ASP A 202 0.28 2.59 -12.63
CA ASP A 202 0.69 1.93 -11.38
C ASP A 202 1.70 2.76 -10.60
N ASN A 203 2.67 3.37 -11.28
CA ASN A 203 3.72 4.20 -10.66
C ASN A 203 3.16 5.43 -9.93
N PHE A 204 1.98 5.94 -10.32
CA PHE A 204 1.25 6.94 -9.54
C PHE A 204 0.76 6.36 -8.22
N GLY A 205 0.06 5.24 -8.27
CA GLY A 205 -0.45 4.57 -7.07
C GLY A 205 0.66 4.09 -6.14
N LEU A 206 1.78 3.60 -6.71
CA LEU A 206 2.99 3.25 -5.95
C LEU A 206 3.56 4.46 -5.20
N ALA A 207 3.76 5.59 -5.90
CA ALA A 207 4.25 6.81 -5.27
C ALA A 207 3.31 7.30 -4.17
N LEU A 208 2.00 7.18 -4.37
CA LEU A 208 0.97 7.50 -3.38
C LEU A 208 1.07 6.62 -2.13
N LEU A 209 1.24 5.30 -2.29
CA LEU A 209 1.44 4.38 -1.17
C LEU A 209 2.72 4.69 -0.40
N ILE A 210 3.83 4.94 -1.10
CA ILE A 210 5.10 5.35 -0.47
C ILE A 210 4.90 6.65 0.31
N PHE A 211 4.20 7.63 -0.28
CA PHE A 211 3.90 8.90 0.38
C PHE A 211 3.05 8.68 1.66
N HIS A 212 1.98 7.89 1.58
CA HIS A 212 1.18 7.54 2.76
C HIS A 212 2.03 6.94 3.87
N VAL A 213 2.90 5.98 3.55
CA VAL A 213 3.76 5.31 4.53
C VAL A 213 4.73 6.28 5.18
N LEU A 214 5.39 7.13 4.41
CA LEU A 214 6.44 8.03 4.92
C LEU A 214 5.89 9.30 5.57
N PHE A 215 4.68 9.74 5.20
CA PHE A 215 4.05 10.98 5.65
C PHE A 215 2.83 10.75 6.57
N GLY A 216 2.78 9.61 7.27
CA GLY A 216 1.77 9.32 8.28
C GLY A 216 0.33 9.26 7.76
N GLY A 217 0.13 8.70 6.58
CA GLY A 217 -1.17 8.52 5.94
C GLY A 217 -1.72 9.77 5.24
N ARG A 218 -0.90 10.82 5.10
CA ARG A 218 -1.31 12.02 4.35
C ARG A 218 -1.45 11.71 2.86
N HIS A 219 -2.50 12.25 2.26
CA HIS A 219 -2.64 12.23 0.80
C HIS A 219 -1.91 13.44 0.17
N PRO A 220 -1.10 13.26 -0.88
CA PRO A 220 -0.31 14.35 -1.47
C PRO A 220 -1.16 15.51 -2.02
N TYR A 221 -2.38 15.24 -2.43
CA TYR A 221 -3.36 16.23 -2.90
C TYR A 221 -4.33 16.71 -1.80
N SER A 222 -4.03 16.45 -0.53
CA SER A 222 -4.80 16.96 0.61
C SER A 222 -4.00 18.00 1.37
N GLY A 223 -4.55 19.19 1.54
CA GLY A 223 -3.85 20.30 2.16
C GLY A 223 -4.75 21.44 2.60
N VAL A 224 -4.13 22.55 2.97
CA VAL A 224 -4.85 23.80 3.24
C VAL A 224 -5.06 24.55 1.92
N PRO A 225 -6.32 24.86 1.55
CA PRO A 225 -6.61 25.57 0.32
C PRO A 225 -6.04 26.99 0.32
N LEU A 226 -5.50 27.40 -0.82
CA LEU A 226 -4.99 28.75 -1.11
C LEU A 226 -5.87 29.48 -2.12
N ILE A 227 -6.76 28.75 -2.79
CA ILE A 227 -7.75 29.24 -3.74
C ILE A 227 -9.12 28.65 -3.41
N SER A 228 -10.19 29.30 -3.81
CA SER A 228 -11.56 28.98 -3.37
C SER A 228 -12.10 27.63 -3.84
N ASP A 229 -11.60 27.10 -4.94
CA ASP A 229 -12.05 25.85 -5.55
C ASP A 229 -11.15 24.64 -5.20
N ALA A 230 -10.10 24.85 -4.42
CA ALA A 230 -9.22 23.78 -3.94
C ALA A 230 -9.67 23.23 -2.58
N GLY A 231 -9.36 21.96 -2.30
CA GLY A 231 -9.64 21.31 -1.04
C GLY A 231 -11.10 20.88 -0.83
N ASN A 232 -11.97 21.04 -1.82
CA ASN A 232 -13.39 20.70 -1.73
C ASN A 232 -13.68 19.24 -2.06
N ALA A 233 -12.96 18.67 -3.03
CA ALA A 233 -13.06 17.26 -3.41
C ALA A 233 -11.69 16.77 -3.86
N LEU A 234 -11.27 15.64 -3.29
CA LEU A 234 -9.94 15.10 -3.51
C LEU A 234 -9.71 14.72 -4.98
N GLU A 235 -10.71 14.14 -5.64
CA GLU A 235 -10.68 13.79 -7.06
C GLU A 235 -10.45 15.02 -7.95
N THR A 236 -11.08 16.14 -7.60
CA THR A 236 -10.88 17.42 -8.30
C THR A 236 -9.46 17.94 -8.12
N ASP A 237 -8.92 17.87 -6.89
CA ASP A 237 -7.55 18.29 -6.61
C ASP A 237 -6.52 17.37 -7.30
N ILE A 238 -6.78 16.08 -7.41
CA ILE A 238 -5.98 15.14 -8.20
C ILE A 238 -6.02 15.54 -9.69
N THR A 239 -7.20 15.71 -10.26
CA THR A 239 -7.40 16.07 -11.68
C THR A 239 -6.63 17.33 -12.08
N HIS A 240 -6.57 18.31 -11.19
CA HIS A 240 -5.88 19.59 -11.43
C HIS A 240 -4.42 19.61 -10.96
N PHE A 241 -3.82 18.45 -10.64
CA PHE A 241 -2.45 18.36 -10.16
C PHE A 241 -2.13 19.28 -8.98
N ARG A 242 -3.09 19.48 -8.06
CA ARG A 242 -2.94 20.32 -6.88
C ARG A 242 -2.11 19.64 -5.78
N TYR A 243 -0.89 19.23 -6.15
CA TYR A 243 0.04 18.61 -5.21
C TYR A 243 0.45 19.61 -4.11
N ALA A 244 0.02 19.35 -2.86
CA ALA A 244 0.19 20.27 -1.76
C ALA A 244 1.66 20.51 -1.38
N TYR A 245 2.54 19.55 -1.63
CA TYR A 245 3.98 19.60 -1.35
C TYR A 245 4.81 19.97 -2.59
N ALA A 246 4.18 20.41 -3.65
CA ALA A 246 4.88 20.88 -4.85
C ALA A 246 5.76 22.09 -4.54
N SER A 247 6.88 22.23 -5.24
CA SER A 247 7.74 23.42 -5.16
C SER A 247 7.01 24.72 -5.58
N ASP A 248 5.99 24.59 -6.46
CA ASP A 248 5.11 25.66 -6.94
C ASP A 248 3.69 25.58 -6.34
N ASN A 249 3.55 25.05 -5.14
CA ASN A 249 2.27 24.79 -4.48
C ASN A 249 1.37 26.04 -4.35
N GLN A 250 1.95 27.25 -4.26
CA GLN A 250 1.19 28.51 -4.28
C GLN A 250 0.38 28.66 -5.58
N ARG A 251 0.97 28.31 -6.72
CA ARG A 251 0.31 28.33 -8.02
C ARG A 251 -0.74 27.22 -8.13
N ARG A 252 -0.48 26.07 -7.51
CA ARG A 252 -1.38 24.92 -7.55
C ARG A 252 -2.59 25.02 -6.63
N GLY A 253 -2.56 25.93 -5.67
CA GLY A 253 -3.71 26.26 -4.84
C GLY A 253 -3.88 25.44 -3.58
N LEU A 254 -2.92 24.56 -3.23
CA LEU A 254 -2.88 23.83 -1.95
C LEU A 254 -1.49 23.95 -1.31
N LYS A 255 -1.42 23.99 0.00
CA LYS A 255 -0.17 23.85 0.76
C LYS A 255 -0.28 22.75 1.81
N PRO A 256 0.86 22.20 2.30
CA PRO A 256 0.84 21.18 3.34
C PRO A 256 0.10 21.66 4.60
N PRO A 257 -0.62 20.78 5.29
CA PRO A 257 -1.24 21.12 6.57
C PRO A 257 -0.19 21.57 7.59
N PRO A 258 -0.54 22.47 8.52
CA PRO A 258 0.35 22.83 9.63
C PRO A 258 0.79 21.59 10.41
N ARG A 259 2.01 21.60 10.90
CA ARG A 259 2.59 20.52 11.71
C ARG A 259 2.59 19.15 11.02
N SER A 260 2.63 19.11 9.66
CA SER A 260 2.86 17.90 8.89
C SER A 260 4.36 17.67 8.67
N ILE A 261 4.74 16.44 8.40
CA ILE A 261 6.11 16.10 8.00
C ILE A 261 6.46 16.91 6.74
N PRO A 262 7.53 17.73 6.74
CA PRO A 262 7.92 18.50 5.56
C PRO A 262 8.56 17.59 4.50
N LEU A 263 8.35 17.90 3.22
CA LEU A 263 8.98 17.14 2.14
C LEU A 263 10.51 17.26 2.19
N SER A 264 11.03 18.41 2.63
CA SER A 264 12.47 18.68 2.82
C SER A 264 13.13 17.81 3.91
N MET A 265 12.37 16.96 4.61
CA MET A 265 12.94 15.90 5.43
C MET A 265 13.66 14.85 4.57
N LEU A 266 13.26 14.68 3.34
CA LEU A 266 13.85 13.71 2.41
C LEU A 266 15.07 14.31 1.69
N PRO A 267 16.01 13.49 1.21
CA PRO A 267 17.03 13.93 0.27
C PRO A 267 16.43 14.48 -1.02
N SER A 268 17.12 15.41 -1.67
CA SER A 268 16.62 16.14 -2.84
C SER A 268 16.28 15.27 -4.05
N ASP A 269 16.95 14.14 -4.20
CA ASP A 269 16.64 13.14 -5.24
C ASP A 269 15.30 12.45 -4.99
N VAL A 270 15.01 12.08 -3.72
CA VAL A 270 13.72 11.50 -3.34
C VAL A 270 12.59 12.54 -3.41
N GLU A 271 12.86 13.80 -3.01
CA GLU A 271 11.93 14.92 -3.22
C GLU A 271 11.56 15.08 -4.69
N ALA A 272 12.58 15.06 -5.57
CA ALA A 272 12.38 15.19 -7.02
C ALA A 272 11.52 14.05 -7.58
N MET A 273 11.66 12.83 -7.06
CA MET A 273 10.83 11.69 -7.46
C MET A 273 9.35 11.93 -7.12
N PHE A 274 9.03 12.47 -5.94
CA PHE A 274 7.65 12.84 -5.60
C PHE A 274 7.14 14.00 -6.47
N GLN A 275 7.97 15.01 -6.74
CA GLN A 275 7.60 16.11 -7.68
C GLN A 275 7.25 15.53 -9.06
N GLN A 276 8.06 14.63 -9.58
CA GLN A 276 7.80 13.97 -10.86
C GLN A 276 6.53 13.11 -10.81
N ALA A 277 6.31 12.35 -9.74
CA ALA A 277 5.17 11.45 -9.63
C ALA A 277 3.82 12.19 -9.60
N PHE A 278 3.76 13.36 -8.91
CA PHE A 278 2.51 14.05 -8.60
C PHE A 278 2.25 15.34 -9.38
N THR A 279 3.08 15.64 -10.36
CA THR A 279 2.88 16.78 -11.26
C THR A 279 2.67 16.33 -12.71
N GLU A 280 2.38 17.28 -13.59
CA GLU A 280 2.16 17.03 -15.01
C GLU A 280 3.38 16.36 -15.67
N SER A 281 4.57 16.53 -15.10
CA SER A 281 5.80 15.91 -15.61
C SER A 281 5.71 14.37 -15.60
N GLY A 282 5.07 13.77 -14.59
CA GLY A 282 4.88 12.33 -14.51
C GLY A 282 4.01 11.74 -15.61
N VAL A 283 3.07 12.53 -16.15
CA VAL A 283 2.29 12.15 -17.34
C VAL A 283 3.13 12.34 -18.61
N ALA A 284 3.84 13.46 -18.73
CA ALA A 284 4.56 13.82 -19.93
C ALA A 284 5.85 13.01 -20.16
N THR A 285 6.59 12.69 -19.09
CA THR A 285 7.93 12.08 -19.18
C THR A 285 8.03 10.71 -18.50
N GLY A 286 6.94 10.23 -17.91
CA GLY A 286 6.89 9.02 -17.06
C GLY A 286 7.16 9.34 -15.60
N ARG A 287 6.51 8.59 -14.72
CA ARG A 287 6.73 8.61 -13.27
C ARG A 287 7.93 7.74 -12.89
N PRO A 288 8.57 7.99 -11.75
CA PRO A 288 9.63 7.11 -11.27
C PRO A 288 9.17 5.66 -11.21
N THR A 289 9.94 4.77 -11.81
CA THR A 289 9.61 3.35 -11.86
C THR A 289 9.72 2.69 -10.49
N ALA A 290 9.09 1.54 -10.32
CA ALA A 290 9.21 0.76 -9.09
C ALA A 290 10.68 0.44 -8.74
N LYS A 291 11.52 0.10 -9.73
CA LYS A 291 12.96 -0.12 -9.54
C LYS A 291 13.70 1.14 -9.08
N ALA A 292 13.33 2.30 -9.62
CA ALA A 292 13.92 3.57 -9.19
C ALA A 292 13.59 3.87 -7.72
N TRP A 293 12.35 3.62 -7.31
CA TRP A 293 11.95 3.73 -5.90
C TRP A 293 12.73 2.76 -4.99
N VAL A 294 12.90 1.49 -5.39
CA VAL A 294 13.71 0.53 -4.63
C VAL A 294 15.12 1.07 -4.41
N ALA A 295 15.80 1.53 -5.48
CA ALA A 295 17.15 2.04 -5.39
C ALA A 295 17.26 3.30 -4.50
N ALA A 296 16.34 4.26 -4.66
CA ALA A 296 16.34 5.50 -3.89
C ALA A 296 16.07 5.25 -2.39
N LEU A 297 15.11 4.36 -2.07
CA LEU A 297 14.78 4.02 -0.68
C LEU A 297 15.88 3.18 -0.02
N ASP A 298 16.56 2.30 -0.76
CA ASP A 298 17.73 1.57 -0.25
C ASP A 298 18.91 2.51 0.04
N SER A 299 19.15 3.52 -0.82
CA SER A 299 20.13 4.58 -0.59
C SER A 299 19.81 5.40 0.65
N LEU A 300 18.55 5.86 0.76
CA LEU A 300 18.09 6.64 1.92
C LEU A 300 18.24 5.87 3.24
N ARG A 301 17.91 4.59 3.25
CA ARG A 301 18.09 3.74 4.45
C ARG A 301 19.53 3.65 4.95
N GLN A 302 20.50 3.71 4.07
CA GLN A 302 21.93 3.69 4.44
C GLN A 302 22.40 5.04 5.01
N GLN A 303 21.61 6.10 4.87
CA GLN A 303 21.92 7.47 5.27
C GLN A 303 21.05 7.93 6.44
N LEU A 304 20.70 7.04 7.35
CA LEU A 304 19.93 7.35 8.54
C LEU A 304 20.84 7.53 9.76
N LYS A 305 20.40 8.38 10.69
CA LYS A 305 20.97 8.52 12.02
C LYS A 305 19.92 8.46 13.11
N LYS A 306 20.34 8.07 14.32
CA LYS A 306 19.50 8.05 15.51
C LYS A 306 19.53 9.41 16.20
N CYS A 307 18.41 9.77 16.81
CA CYS A 307 18.29 10.96 17.64
C CYS A 307 18.94 10.71 19.02
N PRO A 308 19.70 11.68 19.56
CA PRO A 308 20.26 11.57 20.90
C PRO A 308 19.20 11.72 22.02
N VAL A 309 18.00 12.23 21.69
CA VAL A 309 16.94 12.51 22.67
C VAL A 309 15.97 11.33 22.83
N SER A 310 15.65 10.63 21.73
CA SER A 310 14.71 9.48 21.74
C SER A 310 15.25 8.35 20.89
N ALA A 311 15.25 7.13 21.42
CA ALA A 311 15.67 5.91 20.73
C ALA A 311 14.76 5.56 19.54
N MET A 312 13.51 6.03 19.56
CA MET A 312 12.51 5.81 18.52
C MET A 312 12.59 6.81 17.36
N HIS A 313 13.43 7.84 17.48
CA HIS A 313 13.62 8.84 16.43
C HIS A 313 14.79 8.47 15.53
N VAL A 314 14.47 8.03 14.32
CA VAL A 314 15.43 7.76 13.24
C VAL A 314 15.11 8.70 12.10
N TYR A 315 16.11 9.36 11.51
CA TYR A 315 15.92 10.37 10.47
C TYR A 315 17.13 10.49 9.56
N PRO A 316 16.99 11.12 8.37
CA PRO A 316 18.09 11.27 7.41
C PRO A 316 19.28 12.05 7.96
N ALA A 317 20.50 11.55 7.70
CA ALA A 317 21.73 12.09 8.27
C ALA A 317 22.09 13.49 7.76
N HIS A 318 21.56 13.92 6.62
CA HIS A 318 21.79 15.27 6.06
C HIS A 318 21.10 16.38 6.88
N LEU A 319 20.08 16.05 7.67
CA LEU A 319 19.41 17.02 8.53
C LEU A 319 20.25 17.33 9.77
N THR A 320 20.32 18.60 10.16
CA THR A 320 20.99 19.03 11.39
C THR A 320 20.21 18.60 12.62
N ASP A 321 18.90 18.88 12.61
CA ASP A 321 18.01 18.68 13.75
C ASP A 321 17.06 17.50 13.52
N CYS A 322 16.62 16.89 14.61
CA CYS A 322 15.64 15.80 14.56
C CYS A 322 14.23 16.34 14.24
N PRO A 323 13.65 15.99 13.08
CA PRO A 323 12.31 16.46 12.70
C PRO A 323 11.23 15.93 13.64
N TRP A 324 11.45 14.75 14.23
CA TRP A 324 10.49 14.14 15.16
C TRP A 324 10.42 14.91 16.47
N CYS A 325 11.57 15.32 17.05
CA CYS A 325 11.59 16.18 18.22
C CYS A 325 10.90 17.52 17.96
N THR A 326 11.06 18.08 16.76
CA THR A 326 10.39 19.31 16.36
C THR A 326 8.87 19.13 16.34
N LEU A 327 8.38 18.01 15.80
CA LEU A 327 6.95 17.69 15.77
C LEU A 327 6.39 17.37 17.17
N ASP A 328 7.12 16.62 17.98
CA ASP A 328 6.74 16.33 19.38
C ASP A 328 6.57 17.59 20.21
N ASN A 329 7.49 18.55 20.06
CA ASN A 329 7.40 19.87 20.73
C ASN A 329 6.17 20.68 20.26
N GLN A 330 5.60 20.35 19.10
CA GLN A 330 4.36 20.94 18.57
C GLN A 330 3.11 20.12 18.95
N GLY A 331 3.27 19.06 19.74
CA GLY A 331 2.21 18.16 20.17
C GLY A 331 1.78 17.12 19.10
N VAL A 332 2.63 16.86 18.09
CA VAL A 332 2.36 15.85 17.05
C VAL A 332 3.34 14.70 17.18
N ILE A 333 2.88 13.59 17.74
CA ILE A 333 3.71 12.44 18.10
C ILE A 333 3.54 11.34 17.03
N TYR A 334 4.62 11.05 16.31
CA TYR A 334 4.67 9.97 15.32
C TYR A 334 5.22 8.67 15.92
N PHE A 335 6.20 8.74 16.80
CA PHE A 335 6.88 7.60 17.40
C PHE A 335 6.93 7.74 18.90
N ILE A 336 6.71 6.66 19.65
CA ILE A 336 6.71 6.65 21.11
C ILE A 336 7.96 5.92 21.58
N ASP A 337 8.72 6.54 22.50
CA ASP A 337 9.78 5.84 23.22
C ASP A 337 9.15 5.00 24.34
N LEU A 338 9.45 3.71 24.36
CA LEU A 338 8.90 2.77 25.34
C LEU A 338 9.48 2.93 26.75
N GLY A 339 10.43 3.85 26.94
CA GLY A 339 10.82 4.33 28.24
C GLY A 339 9.81 5.29 28.87
N GLU A 340 8.76 5.70 28.13
CA GLU A 340 7.68 6.55 28.58
C GLU A 340 6.42 5.71 28.87
N GLU A 341 5.78 5.91 30.02
CA GLU A 341 4.49 5.29 30.32
C GLU A 341 3.38 5.94 29.46
N VAL A 342 2.62 5.09 28.74
CA VAL A 342 1.48 5.53 27.94
C VAL A 342 0.20 5.28 28.73
N ILE A 343 -0.49 6.34 29.12
CA ILE A 343 -1.80 6.25 29.75
C ILE A 343 -2.88 6.46 28.68
N THR A 344 -3.75 5.48 28.50
CA THR A 344 -4.89 5.58 27.57
C THR A 344 -6.14 6.00 28.33
N THR A 345 -6.81 7.06 27.88
CA THR A 345 -8.10 7.50 28.39
C THR A 345 -9.08 7.62 27.22
N GLY A 346 -10.15 6.78 27.23
CA GLY A 346 -11.26 6.90 26.29
C GLY A 346 -10.93 6.85 24.78
N GLY A 347 -9.81 6.22 24.39
CA GLY A 347 -9.35 6.17 23.00
C GLY A 347 -8.21 7.12 22.67
N ASP A 348 -7.97 8.12 23.49
CA ASP A 348 -6.79 8.98 23.44
C ASP A 348 -5.70 8.46 24.37
N PHE A 349 -4.46 8.89 24.17
CA PHE A 349 -3.36 8.56 25.07
C PHE A 349 -2.60 9.83 25.45
N VAL A 350 -2.06 9.81 26.66
CA VAL A 350 -1.19 10.85 27.20
C VAL A 350 0.17 10.22 27.48
N LEU A 351 1.23 10.84 27.00
CA LEU A 351 2.59 10.44 27.38
C LEU A 351 2.90 10.95 28.77
N ALA A 352 3.12 10.03 29.70
CA ALA A 352 3.60 10.37 31.05
C ALA A 352 5.12 10.13 31.06
N LYS A 353 5.90 11.17 31.30
CA LYS A 353 7.33 11.04 31.59
C LYS A 353 7.53 10.75 33.06
N GLN A 354 8.43 9.84 33.40
CA GLN A 354 8.86 9.63 34.77
C GLN A 354 9.32 10.98 35.32
N ASP A 355 8.80 11.41 36.47
CA ASP A 355 9.05 12.69 37.13
C ASP A 355 8.21 13.90 36.64
N GLN A 356 7.25 13.75 35.73
CA GLN A 356 6.30 14.82 35.44
C GLN A 356 4.91 14.51 36.04
N PRO A 357 4.35 15.39 36.91
CA PRO A 357 3.00 15.19 37.40
C PRO A 357 1.98 15.37 36.30
N LEU A 358 1.06 14.42 36.15
CA LEU A 358 -0.08 14.53 35.24
C LEU A 358 -0.97 15.67 35.71
N THR A 359 -1.30 16.60 34.83
CA THR A 359 -2.23 17.70 35.07
C THR A 359 -3.59 17.41 34.45
N VAL A 360 -4.64 18.09 34.88
CA VAL A 360 -6.00 17.94 34.33
C VAL A 360 -6.04 18.20 32.83
N SER A 361 -5.15 19.04 32.28
CA SER A 361 -5.02 19.27 30.85
C SER A 361 -4.45 18.08 30.08
N HIS A 362 -3.84 17.10 30.74
CA HIS A 362 -3.39 15.86 30.14
C HIS A 362 -4.48 14.76 30.10
N MET A 363 -5.59 15.01 30.84
CA MET A 363 -6.68 14.04 31.01
C MET A 363 -7.95 14.44 30.24
N GLN A 364 -7.94 15.58 29.54
CA GLN A 364 -9.00 16.04 28.63
C GLN A 364 -8.58 15.86 27.17
#